data_2e03a2e087cf291903dec1e87b8eb5f5
#
_entry.id   2e03a2e087cf291903dec1e87b8eb5f5
#
_cell.length_a   1.000
_cell.length_b   1.000
_cell.length_c   1.000
_cell.angle_alpha   90.00
_cell.angle_beta   90.00
_cell.angle_gamma   90.00
#
_symmetry.space_group_name_H-M   'P 1'
#
loop_
_entity.id
_entity.type
_entity.pdbx_description
1 polymer ?
#
loop_
_entity_poly.entity_id
_entity_poly.type
_entity_poly.pdbx_seq_one_letter_code
_entity_poly.pdbx_strand_id
1 'polypeptide(L)'
;MSDRRPTEPQDSEPTGKTGDTTNPSMHMGTDPLELIDQCLALFPESDPRQKILYKLRHAVILGQAPQQQREVEFKKVADVIAKLTAPANRVGTLLEVPGEGLARILVGGAEYYASVDPRVQAAELKIGAQILVNEAYAVIKILGYDRNGPVLKVAEALADGRLRFEQEMGRQVLILQRSSDLIGVDLKAGDEVRIDSSLHVAIEKLEDRKAKSHLLDE
;
A
#
# COMPACT_ATOMS: atom_id res chain seq x y z
N MET A 1 -29.95 54.65 -20.07
CA MET A 1 -31.28 54.60 -19.45
C MET A 1 -31.22 53.52 -18.39
N SER A 2 -31.16 54.01 -17.20
CA SER A 2 -31.83 53.71 -15.94
C SER A 2 -31.45 52.31 -15.39
N ASP A 3 -30.53 52.24 -14.46
CA ASP A 3 -30.57 52.67 -13.06
C ASP A 3 -31.67 51.99 -12.24
N ARG A 4 -31.23 51.06 -11.33
CA ARG A 4 -31.73 50.96 -9.94
C ARG A 4 -31.08 49.78 -9.20
N ARG A 5 -30.19 50.18 -8.25
CA ARG A 5 -29.97 49.39 -7.02
C ARG A 5 -31.16 49.65 -6.07
N PRO A 6 -31.42 48.79 -5.15
CA PRO A 6 -31.67 49.16 -3.76
C PRO A 6 -30.79 48.36 -2.79
N THR A 7 -29.97 49.07 -1.99
CA THR A 7 -30.14 49.46 -0.57
C THR A 7 -30.24 48.28 0.42
N GLU A 8 -29.17 48.16 1.20
CA GLU A 8 -29.12 47.55 2.55
C GLU A 8 -30.18 48.14 3.48
N PRO A 9 -30.49 47.46 4.54
CA PRO A 9 -30.58 48.12 5.84
C PRO A 9 -29.63 47.51 6.87
N GLN A 10 -28.84 48.40 7.46
CA GLN A 10 -28.34 48.28 8.81
C GLN A 10 -29.49 48.22 9.78
N ASP A 11 -29.38 47.39 10.82
CA ASP A 11 -29.63 47.83 12.19
C ASP A 11 -29.37 46.72 13.22
N SER A 12 -28.55 47.13 14.14
CA SER A 12 -28.62 47.10 15.60
C SER A 12 -28.30 45.79 16.31
N GLU A 13 -27.11 45.82 16.91
CA GLU A 13 -26.82 45.06 18.15
C GLU A 13 -27.83 45.38 19.24
N PRO A 14 -28.04 44.43 20.14
CA PRO A 14 -27.98 44.79 21.55
C PRO A 14 -26.98 43.95 22.33
N THR A 15 -26.09 44.67 22.99
CA THR A 15 -25.33 44.30 24.17
C THR A 15 -26.20 43.55 25.21
N GLY A 16 -25.83 42.31 25.52
CA GLY A 16 -26.39 41.59 26.64
C GLY A 16 -25.32 40.73 27.29
N LYS A 17 -24.62 41.29 28.26
CA LYS A 17 -23.83 40.55 29.25
C LYS A 17 -24.76 39.66 30.05
N THR A 18 -24.53 38.36 30.05
CA THR A 18 -24.80 37.50 31.22
C THR A 18 -24.08 36.18 31.12
N GLY A 19 -23.29 35.90 32.16
CA GLY A 19 -23.20 34.57 32.71
C GLY A 19 -22.19 33.62 32.07
N ASP A 20 -20.96 33.88 32.40
CA ASP A 20 -19.92 32.84 32.48
C ASP A 20 -20.40 31.70 33.37
N THR A 21 -20.92 30.65 32.76
CA THR A 21 -21.09 29.35 33.42
C THR A 21 -20.20 28.39 32.65
N THR A 22 -18.94 28.48 32.97
CA THR A 22 -17.93 27.44 32.64
C THR A 22 -18.41 26.17 33.35
N ASN A 23 -19.10 25.35 32.60
CA ASN A 23 -19.35 23.96 33.00
C ASN A 23 -18.06 23.21 32.65
N PRO A 24 -17.23 22.83 33.63
CA PRO A 24 -16.09 21.97 33.33
C PRO A 24 -16.67 20.61 32.98
N SER A 25 -16.73 20.28 31.71
CA SER A 25 -16.91 18.92 31.22
C SER A 25 -15.77 18.07 31.80
N MET A 26 -16.05 17.51 32.99
CA MET A 26 -15.25 16.45 33.60
C MET A 26 -15.35 15.20 32.73
N HIS A 27 -14.59 15.14 31.67
CA HIS A 27 -14.09 13.89 31.12
C HIS A 27 -12.80 13.51 31.83
N MET A 28 -12.89 13.37 33.16
CA MET A 28 -11.91 12.58 33.89
C MET A 28 -12.38 11.12 33.81
N GLY A 29 -11.85 10.39 32.84
CA GLY A 29 -11.77 8.93 32.91
C GLY A 29 -10.79 8.57 34.02
N THR A 30 -11.19 8.84 35.28
CA THR A 30 -10.39 8.44 36.44
C THR A 30 -10.58 6.93 36.59
N ASP A 31 -9.48 6.18 36.43
CA ASP A 31 -9.50 4.73 36.66
C ASP A 31 -10.13 4.43 38.01
N PRO A 32 -11.15 3.56 38.07
CA PRO A 32 -11.75 3.16 39.37
C PRO A 32 -10.75 2.67 40.40
N LEU A 33 -9.66 2.05 39.96
CA LEU A 33 -8.57 1.61 40.83
C LEU A 33 -7.80 2.79 41.42
N GLU A 34 -7.56 3.83 40.64
CA GLU A 34 -6.87 5.04 41.12
C GLU A 34 -7.71 5.77 42.17
N LEU A 35 -9.00 5.86 41.98
CA LEU A 35 -9.92 6.42 42.98
C LEU A 35 -9.92 5.62 44.29
N ILE A 36 -9.91 4.30 44.20
CA ILE A 36 -9.86 3.42 45.37
C ILE A 36 -8.54 3.59 46.10
N ASP A 37 -7.43 3.68 45.39
CA ASP A 37 -6.09 3.87 45.96
C ASP A 37 -5.95 5.26 46.62
N GLN A 38 -6.55 6.31 46.03
CA GLN A 38 -6.68 7.63 46.70
C GLN A 38 -7.51 7.57 47.98
N CYS A 39 -8.63 6.85 47.96
CA CYS A 39 -9.44 6.64 49.16
C CYS A 39 -8.68 5.87 50.25
N LEU A 40 -7.91 4.84 49.87
CA LEU A 40 -7.08 4.08 50.81
C LEU A 40 -6.01 4.94 51.48
N ALA A 41 -5.43 5.92 50.75
CA ALA A 41 -4.43 6.83 51.29
C ALA A 41 -5.01 7.84 52.32
N LEU A 42 -6.32 8.09 52.31
CA LEU A 42 -6.98 9.03 53.20
C LEU A 42 -7.29 8.43 54.58
N PHE A 43 -7.33 7.11 54.76
CA PHE A 43 -7.68 6.44 56.00
C PHE A 43 -6.46 5.80 56.66
N PRO A 44 -6.34 5.88 58.01
CA PRO A 44 -5.28 5.19 58.73
C PRO A 44 -5.47 3.66 58.66
N GLU A 45 -4.38 2.89 58.76
CA GLU A 45 -4.40 1.42 58.63
C GLU A 45 -5.31 0.70 59.62
N SER A 46 -5.61 1.31 60.75
CA SER A 46 -6.53 0.78 61.78
C SER A 46 -8.01 0.99 61.46
N ASP A 47 -8.35 1.74 60.43
CA ASP A 47 -9.74 2.05 60.07
C ASP A 47 -10.43 0.84 59.42
N PRO A 48 -11.59 0.39 59.96
CA PRO A 48 -12.31 -0.76 59.40
C PRO A 48 -12.79 -0.57 57.97
N ARG A 49 -12.87 0.69 57.46
CA ARG A 49 -13.24 1.02 56.10
C ARG A 49 -12.15 0.59 55.09
N GLN A 50 -10.91 0.54 55.50
CA GLN A 50 -9.81 0.04 54.64
C GLN A 50 -10.06 -1.40 54.15
N LYS A 51 -10.60 -2.29 55.03
CA LYS A 51 -10.93 -3.67 54.65
C LYS A 51 -11.99 -3.74 53.54
N ILE A 52 -12.91 -2.80 53.54
CA ILE A 52 -13.97 -2.72 52.53
C ILE A 52 -13.37 -2.22 51.20
N LEU A 53 -12.50 -1.21 51.23
CA LEU A 53 -11.82 -0.67 50.06
C LEU A 53 -10.90 -1.72 49.41
N TYR A 54 -10.17 -2.52 50.20
CA TYR A 54 -9.36 -3.62 49.64
C TYR A 54 -10.25 -4.70 48.99
N LYS A 55 -11.39 -5.04 49.55
CA LYS A 55 -12.35 -5.97 48.93
C LYS A 55 -12.89 -5.39 47.59
N LEU A 56 -13.23 -4.09 47.58
CA LEU A 56 -13.70 -3.41 46.38
C LEU A 56 -12.62 -3.38 45.28
N ARG A 57 -11.38 -3.03 45.64
CA ARG A 57 -10.23 -3.07 44.74
C ARG A 57 -10.05 -4.44 44.11
N HIS A 58 -10.11 -5.49 44.91
CA HIS A 58 -10.02 -6.86 44.43
C HIS A 58 -11.17 -7.24 43.49
N ALA A 59 -12.39 -6.84 43.81
CA ALA A 59 -13.55 -7.09 42.96
C ALA A 59 -13.46 -6.35 41.61
N VAL A 60 -12.93 -5.11 41.59
CA VAL A 60 -12.71 -4.33 40.36
C VAL A 60 -11.65 -4.99 39.48
N ILE A 61 -10.54 -5.42 40.07
CA ILE A 61 -9.46 -6.14 39.34
C ILE A 61 -10.01 -7.43 38.72
N LEU A 62 -10.77 -8.23 39.48
CA LEU A 62 -11.36 -9.46 38.97
C LEU A 62 -12.43 -9.21 37.90
N GLY A 63 -13.15 -8.08 37.98
CA GLY A 63 -14.16 -7.69 36.98
C GLY A 63 -13.54 -7.19 35.66
N GLN A 64 -12.36 -6.57 35.69
CA GLN A 64 -11.70 -6.03 34.51
C GLN A 64 -10.96 -7.12 33.67
N ALA A 65 -10.44 -8.16 34.32
CA ALA A 65 -9.68 -9.22 33.65
C ALA A 65 -10.47 -9.92 32.51
N PRO A 66 -11.73 -10.34 32.69
CA PRO A 66 -12.50 -10.98 31.62
C PRO A 66 -12.91 -9.99 30.51
N GLN A 67 -12.98 -8.70 30.79
CA GLN A 67 -13.34 -7.68 29.81
C GLN A 67 -12.16 -7.42 28.84
N GLN A 68 -10.95 -7.28 29.35
CA GLN A 68 -9.74 -7.15 28.54
C GLN A 68 -9.51 -8.39 27.66
N GLN A 69 -9.76 -9.57 28.18
CA GLN A 69 -9.61 -10.81 27.44
C GLN A 69 -10.60 -10.90 26.27
N ARG A 70 -11.86 -10.49 26.47
CA ARG A 70 -12.86 -10.39 25.40
C ARG A 70 -12.50 -9.36 24.34
N GLU A 71 -11.96 -8.22 24.70
CA GLU A 71 -11.49 -7.21 23.73
C GLU A 71 -10.36 -7.73 22.85
N VAL A 72 -9.40 -8.46 23.43
CA VAL A 72 -8.31 -9.10 22.68
C VAL A 72 -8.84 -10.17 21.73
N GLU A 73 -9.79 -11.00 22.19
CA GLU A 73 -10.42 -12.01 21.35
C GLU A 73 -11.25 -11.38 20.23
N PHE A 74 -12.00 -10.32 20.53
CA PHE A 74 -12.79 -9.59 19.54
C PHE A 74 -11.90 -8.96 18.46
N LYS A 75 -10.77 -8.35 18.85
CA LYS A 75 -9.78 -7.85 17.91
C LYS A 75 -9.22 -8.96 16.99
N LYS A 76 -8.86 -10.11 17.56
CA LYS A 76 -8.39 -11.25 16.77
C LYS A 76 -9.42 -11.73 15.76
N VAL A 77 -10.68 -11.84 16.17
CA VAL A 77 -11.78 -12.24 15.27
C VAL A 77 -12.00 -11.18 14.18
N ALA A 78 -12.02 -9.90 14.54
CA ALA A 78 -12.14 -8.81 13.58
C ALA A 78 -10.99 -8.80 12.56
N ASP A 79 -9.75 -9.01 13.00
CA ASP A 79 -8.58 -9.11 12.12
C ASP A 79 -8.67 -10.32 11.17
N VAL A 80 -9.17 -11.45 11.64
CA VAL A 80 -9.38 -12.64 10.81
C VAL A 80 -10.47 -12.38 9.77
N ILE A 81 -11.59 -11.80 10.17
CA ILE A 81 -12.67 -11.43 9.25
C ILE A 81 -12.17 -10.45 8.20
N ALA A 82 -11.44 -9.39 8.61
CA ALA A 82 -10.86 -8.41 7.69
C ALA A 82 -9.92 -9.06 6.67
N LYS A 83 -9.12 -10.05 7.08
CA LYS A 83 -8.24 -10.80 6.16
C LYS A 83 -9.01 -11.71 5.21
N LEU A 84 -10.09 -12.34 5.67
CA LEU A 84 -10.90 -13.24 4.86
C LEU A 84 -11.81 -12.49 3.87
N THR A 85 -12.20 -11.27 4.20
CA THR A 85 -13.04 -10.42 3.36
C THR A 85 -12.23 -9.44 2.52
N ALA A 86 -10.89 -9.40 2.71
CA ALA A 86 -10.03 -8.56 1.90
C ALA A 86 -10.14 -8.96 0.41
N PRO A 87 -10.38 -8.01 -0.48
CA PRO A 87 -10.48 -8.28 -1.90
C PRO A 87 -9.17 -8.82 -2.46
N ALA A 88 -9.28 -9.64 -3.50
CA ALA A 88 -8.12 -10.21 -4.16
C ALA A 88 -7.26 -9.12 -4.82
N ASN A 89 -5.98 -9.14 -4.54
CA ASN A 89 -5.03 -8.28 -5.25
C ASN A 89 -4.87 -8.74 -6.71
N ARG A 90 -4.57 -7.78 -7.59
CA ARG A 90 -4.34 -8.05 -9.02
C ARG A 90 -2.85 -8.05 -9.31
N VAL A 91 -2.46 -8.83 -10.30
CA VAL A 91 -1.10 -8.83 -10.83
C VAL A 91 -1.04 -7.89 -12.04
N GLY A 92 0.01 -7.11 -12.12
CA GLY A 92 0.31 -6.23 -13.25
C GLY A 92 1.79 -6.21 -13.58
N THR A 93 2.17 -5.46 -14.61
CA THR A 93 3.57 -5.24 -15.02
C THR A 93 3.93 -3.77 -14.82
N LEU A 94 5.11 -3.50 -14.27
CA LEU A 94 5.63 -2.14 -14.12
C LEU A 94 6.22 -1.67 -15.45
N LEU A 95 5.68 -0.58 -16.00
CA LEU A 95 6.13 -0.03 -17.28
C LEU A 95 7.11 1.14 -17.11
N GLU A 96 6.91 2.00 -16.10
CA GLU A 96 7.70 3.20 -15.91
C GLU A 96 7.58 3.72 -14.47
N VAL A 97 8.59 4.43 -14.00
CA VAL A 97 8.58 5.15 -12.72
C VAL A 97 8.86 6.63 -13.00
N PRO A 98 7.83 7.44 -13.30
CA PRO A 98 8.00 8.84 -13.71
C PRO A 98 8.43 9.77 -12.57
N GLY A 99 8.30 9.35 -11.32
CA GLY A 99 8.66 10.13 -10.14
C GLY A 99 8.46 9.35 -8.84
N GLU A 100 8.82 9.99 -7.73
CA GLU A 100 8.68 9.38 -6.41
C GLU A 100 7.21 9.06 -6.08
N GLY A 101 6.96 7.83 -5.69
CA GLY A 101 5.63 7.37 -5.27
C GLY A 101 4.62 7.20 -6.40
N LEU A 102 5.03 7.34 -7.68
CA LEU A 102 4.17 7.16 -8.85
C LEU A 102 4.78 6.13 -9.81
N ALA A 103 3.95 5.23 -10.31
CA ALA A 103 4.32 4.20 -11.27
C ALA A 103 3.31 4.13 -12.42
N ARG A 104 3.77 3.96 -13.66
CA ARG A 104 2.93 3.56 -14.79
C ARG A 104 2.92 2.05 -14.86
N ILE A 105 1.74 1.48 -14.79
CA ILE A 105 1.53 0.05 -14.66
C ILE A 105 0.54 -0.46 -15.71
N LEU A 106 0.68 -1.72 -16.07
CA LEU A 106 -0.27 -2.46 -16.90
C LEU A 106 -1.01 -3.48 -16.06
N VAL A 107 -2.34 -3.41 -16.01
CA VAL A 107 -3.17 -4.37 -15.28
C VAL A 107 -4.34 -4.77 -16.16
N GLY A 108 -4.48 -6.08 -16.45
CA GLY A 108 -5.58 -6.58 -17.26
C GLY A 108 -5.64 -6.02 -18.69
N GLY A 109 -4.48 -5.63 -19.26
CA GLY A 109 -4.39 -5.06 -20.61
C GLY A 109 -4.63 -3.56 -20.69
N ALA A 110 -4.87 -2.86 -19.58
CA ALA A 110 -5.03 -1.42 -19.53
C ALA A 110 -3.90 -0.76 -18.73
N GLU A 111 -3.47 0.42 -19.16
CA GLU A 111 -2.41 1.20 -18.50
C GLU A 111 -3.02 2.16 -17.46
N TYR A 112 -2.33 2.29 -16.34
CA TYR A 112 -2.72 3.17 -15.24
C TYR A 112 -1.50 3.89 -14.67
N TYR A 113 -1.70 5.09 -14.15
CA TYR A 113 -0.79 5.74 -13.23
C TYR A 113 -1.23 5.44 -11.81
N ALA A 114 -0.40 4.75 -11.05
CA ALA A 114 -0.70 4.19 -9.76
C ALA A 114 0.23 4.76 -8.69
N SER A 115 -0.30 4.99 -7.50
CA SER A 115 0.53 5.29 -6.33
C SER A 115 1.30 4.05 -5.88
N VAL A 116 2.51 4.25 -5.40
CA VAL A 116 3.33 3.20 -4.81
C VAL A 116 3.26 3.28 -3.29
N ASP A 117 2.95 2.14 -2.64
CA ASP A 117 2.93 2.07 -1.17
C ASP A 117 4.32 2.44 -0.61
N PRO A 118 4.41 3.32 0.40
CA PRO A 118 5.68 3.75 0.99
C PRO A 118 6.56 2.61 1.53
N ARG A 119 5.99 1.43 1.77
CA ARG A 119 6.73 0.24 2.19
C ARG A 119 7.49 -0.44 1.06
N VAL A 120 7.17 -0.13 -0.21
CA VAL A 120 7.90 -0.64 -1.37
C VAL A 120 9.14 0.21 -1.57
N GLN A 121 10.30 -0.44 -1.57
CA GLN A 121 11.57 0.27 -1.75
C GLN A 121 11.73 0.72 -3.21
N ALA A 122 12.15 1.97 -3.42
CA ALA A 122 12.36 2.52 -4.76
C ALA A 122 13.37 1.71 -5.60
N ALA A 123 14.36 1.09 -4.97
CA ALA A 123 15.34 0.22 -5.63
C ALA A 123 14.75 -1.08 -6.21
N GLU A 124 13.59 -1.51 -5.71
CA GLU A 124 12.89 -2.70 -6.20
C GLU A 124 12.02 -2.41 -7.42
N LEU A 125 11.74 -1.13 -7.71
CA LEU A 125 10.91 -0.69 -8.83
C LEU A 125 11.66 -0.83 -10.15
N LYS A 126 11.73 -2.04 -10.67
CA LYS A 126 12.38 -2.36 -11.94
C LYS A 126 11.36 -2.46 -13.07
N ILE A 127 11.60 -1.74 -14.17
CA ILE A 127 10.76 -1.82 -15.38
C ILE A 127 10.69 -3.26 -15.87
N GLY A 128 9.48 -3.74 -16.15
CA GLY A 128 9.20 -5.11 -16.56
C GLY A 128 8.94 -6.07 -15.40
N ALA A 129 9.14 -5.67 -14.15
CA ALA A 129 8.80 -6.51 -13.01
C ALA A 129 7.28 -6.67 -12.84
N GLN A 130 6.86 -7.86 -12.44
CA GLN A 130 5.50 -8.09 -11.96
C GLN A 130 5.29 -7.39 -10.63
N ILE A 131 4.13 -6.81 -10.49
CA ILE A 131 3.69 -6.07 -9.32
C ILE A 131 2.36 -6.61 -8.80
N LEU A 132 2.14 -6.45 -7.52
CA LEU A 132 0.86 -6.70 -6.89
C LEU A 132 0.17 -5.36 -6.62
N VAL A 133 -1.07 -5.21 -7.05
CA VAL A 133 -1.88 -4.01 -6.86
C VAL A 133 -3.15 -4.33 -6.10
N ASN A 134 -3.57 -3.42 -5.24
CA ASN A 134 -4.82 -3.52 -4.49
C ASN A 134 -6.02 -3.03 -5.33
N GLU A 135 -7.20 -3.01 -4.74
CA GLU A 135 -8.44 -2.52 -5.41
C GLU A 135 -8.36 -1.06 -5.86
N ALA A 136 -7.63 -0.23 -5.13
CA ALA A 136 -7.41 1.18 -5.48
C ALA A 136 -6.31 1.36 -6.55
N TYR A 137 -5.83 0.26 -7.14
CA TYR A 137 -4.70 0.23 -8.09
C TYR A 137 -3.38 0.76 -7.52
N ALA A 138 -3.22 0.82 -6.19
CA ALA A 138 -1.93 1.13 -5.60
C ALA A 138 -0.99 -0.08 -5.64
N VAL A 139 0.27 0.14 -5.99
CA VAL A 139 1.32 -0.89 -5.99
C VAL A 139 1.72 -1.19 -4.55
N ILE A 140 1.47 -2.42 -4.10
CA ILE A 140 1.70 -2.83 -2.71
C ILE A 140 2.88 -3.78 -2.54
N LYS A 141 3.34 -4.41 -3.63
CA LYS A 141 4.47 -5.35 -3.61
C LYS A 141 5.06 -5.54 -5.01
N ILE A 142 6.37 -5.76 -5.08
CA ILE A 142 7.08 -6.22 -6.28
C ILE A 142 7.27 -7.72 -6.18
N LEU A 143 6.97 -8.44 -7.27
CA LEU A 143 7.06 -9.92 -7.35
C LEU A 143 8.29 -10.39 -8.11
N GLY A 144 9.03 -9.46 -8.77
CA GLY A 144 10.13 -9.79 -9.66
C GLY A 144 9.69 -9.98 -11.11
N TYR A 145 10.57 -10.51 -11.96
CA TYR A 145 10.27 -10.70 -13.38
C TYR A 145 9.45 -11.96 -13.66
N ASP A 146 8.48 -11.83 -14.57
CA ASP A 146 7.74 -12.99 -15.10
C ASP A 146 8.58 -13.74 -16.13
N ARG A 147 9.00 -14.93 -15.81
CA ARG A 147 9.79 -15.81 -16.70
C ARG A 147 8.96 -16.79 -17.51
N ASN A 148 7.64 -16.67 -17.50
CA ASN A 148 6.73 -17.59 -18.22
C ASN A 148 6.36 -17.08 -19.62
N GLY A 149 6.76 -15.86 -19.97
CA GLY A 149 6.45 -15.27 -21.26
C GLY A 149 7.21 -15.90 -22.45
N PRO A 150 6.81 -15.58 -23.67
CA PRO A 150 7.40 -16.14 -24.88
C PRO A 150 8.85 -15.67 -25.09
N VAL A 151 9.60 -16.46 -25.84
CA VAL A 151 10.93 -16.12 -26.32
C VAL A 151 10.83 -15.73 -27.77
N LEU A 152 11.33 -14.53 -28.10
CA LEU A 152 11.34 -13.97 -29.45
C LEU A 152 12.75 -13.61 -29.87
N LYS A 153 13.00 -13.62 -31.17
CA LYS A 153 14.28 -13.17 -31.73
C LYS A 153 14.23 -11.68 -32.02
N VAL A 154 15.27 -10.97 -31.60
CA VAL A 154 15.44 -9.55 -31.89
C VAL A 154 15.67 -9.40 -33.39
N ALA A 155 14.85 -8.60 -34.06
CA ALA A 155 15.09 -8.20 -35.43
C ALA A 155 16.03 -6.99 -35.49
N GLU A 156 15.84 -6.01 -34.61
CA GLU A 156 16.61 -4.78 -34.58
C GLU A 156 16.58 -4.15 -33.19
N ALA A 157 17.71 -3.59 -32.75
CA ALA A 157 17.80 -2.70 -31.61
C ALA A 157 17.66 -1.25 -32.08
N LEU A 158 16.59 -0.56 -31.69
CA LEU A 158 16.30 0.80 -32.12
C LEU A 158 17.17 1.83 -31.39
N ALA A 159 17.39 2.99 -32.03
CA ALA A 159 18.20 4.08 -31.48
C ALA A 159 17.65 4.67 -30.17
N ASP A 160 16.34 4.55 -29.94
CA ASP A 160 15.65 4.97 -28.71
C ASP A 160 15.73 3.93 -27.57
N GLY A 161 16.47 2.84 -27.78
CA GLY A 161 16.66 1.78 -26.79
C GLY A 161 15.59 0.68 -26.82
N ARG A 162 14.51 0.83 -27.58
CA ARG A 162 13.49 -0.22 -27.73
C ARG A 162 14.01 -1.35 -28.65
N LEU A 163 13.32 -2.48 -28.61
CA LEU A 163 13.62 -3.65 -29.42
C LEU A 163 12.48 -3.94 -30.38
N ARG A 164 12.84 -4.20 -31.64
CA ARG A 164 11.91 -4.65 -32.68
C ARG A 164 11.99 -6.16 -32.81
N PHE A 165 10.85 -6.80 -32.83
CA PHE A 165 10.68 -8.24 -33.02
C PHE A 165 9.81 -8.50 -34.24
N GLU A 166 10.17 -9.50 -35.04
CA GLU A 166 9.35 -9.96 -36.15
C GLU A 166 8.80 -11.35 -35.81
N GLN A 167 7.49 -11.53 -35.91
CA GLN A 167 6.89 -12.84 -35.77
C GLN A 167 7.00 -13.62 -37.11
N GLU A 168 7.25 -14.93 -37.03
CA GLU A 168 7.54 -15.80 -38.17
C GLU A 168 6.50 -15.82 -39.29
N MET A 169 5.30 -15.29 -39.09
CA MET A 169 4.27 -15.13 -40.12
C MET A 169 4.27 -13.76 -40.84
N GLY A 170 5.31 -12.94 -40.65
CA GLY A 170 5.57 -11.75 -41.49
C GLY A 170 4.56 -10.62 -41.43
N ARG A 171 3.59 -10.62 -40.49
CA ARG A 171 2.51 -9.63 -40.45
C ARG A 171 2.43 -8.78 -39.18
N GLN A 172 3.09 -9.13 -38.12
CA GLN A 172 3.10 -8.33 -36.91
C GLN A 172 4.50 -7.99 -36.47
N VAL A 173 4.77 -6.70 -36.38
CA VAL A 173 5.99 -6.15 -35.79
C VAL A 173 5.65 -5.73 -34.39
N LEU A 174 6.39 -6.26 -33.39
CA LEU A 174 6.29 -5.83 -32.01
C LEU A 174 7.47 -4.91 -31.71
N ILE A 175 7.19 -3.75 -31.12
CA ILE A 175 8.22 -2.84 -30.62
C ILE A 175 8.04 -2.76 -29.10
N LEU A 176 9.01 -3.30 -28.37
CA LEU A 176 8.93 -3.43 -26.93
C LEU A 176 10.03 -2.63 -26.24
N GLN A 177 9.74 -2.12 -25.07
CA GLN A 177 10.75 -1.51 -24.20
C GLN A 177 11.60 -2.58 -23.52
N ARG A 178 12.80 -2.20 -23.08
CA ARG A 178 13.69 -3.09 -22.31
C ARG A 178 13.34 -3.01 -20.83
N SER A 179 13.46 -4.12 -20.13
CA SER A 179 13.46 -4.14 -18.67
C SER A 179 14.67 -3.41 -18.11
N SER A 180 14.63 -3.06 -16.84
CA SER A 180 15.76 -2.43 -16.15
C SER A 180 17.04 -3.28 -16.24
N ASP A 181 16.92 -4.60 -16.25
CA ASP A 181 18.07 -5.52 -16.31
C ASP A 181 18.64 -5.68 -17.74
N LEU A 182 17.87 -5.31 -18.78
CA LEU A 182 18.33 -5.26 -20.17
C LEU A 182 18.86 -3.89 -20.62
N ILE A 183 18.73 -2.87 -19.79
CA ILE A 183 19.33 -1.56 -20.06
C ILE A 183 20.86 -1.71 -20.02
N GLY A 184 21.54 -1.31 -21.11
CA GLY A 184 22.99 -1.43 -21.21
C GLY A 184 23.50 -2.79 -21.71
N VAL A 185 22.63 -3.77 -21.90
CA VAL A 185 23.00 -5.05 -22.53
C VAL A 185 23.05 -4.87 -24.04
N ASP A 186 24.19 -5.26 -24.65
CA ASP A 186 24.33 -5.27 -26.13
C ASP A 186 23.48 -6.39 -26.72
N LEU A 187 22.43 -6.00 -27.46
CA LEU A 187 21.51 -6.90 -28.13
C LEU A 187 21.60 -6.71 -29.64
N LYS A 188 21.79 -7.81 -30.35
CA LYS A 188 21.95 -7.86 -31.81
C LYS A 188 20.77 -8.58 -32.45
N ALA A 189 20.61 -8.34 -33.75
CA ALA A 189 19.68 -9.11 -34.56
C ALA A 189 19.99 -10.61 -34.46
N GLY A 190 18.96 -11.41 -34.18
CA GLY A 190 19.06 -12.85 -33.97
C GLY A 190 19.17 -13.30 -32.52
N ASP A 191 19.49 -12.40 -31.57
CA ASP A 191 19.51 -12.73 -30.14
C ASP A 191 18.11 -13.16 -29.65
N GLU A 192 18.07 -14.19 -28.83
CA GLU A 192 16.82 -14.66 -28.21
C GLU A 192 16.58 -13.89 -26.91
N VAL A 193 15.39 -13.31 -26.79
CA VAL A 193 14.99 -12.51 -25.64
C VAL A 193 13.63 -13.01 -25.14
N ARG A 194 13.54 -13.18 -23.84
CA ARG A 194 12.27 -13.48 -23.18
C ARG A 194 11.47 -12.19 -23.02
N ILE A 195 10.20 -12.26 -23.37
CA ILE A 195 9.23 -11.17 -23.22
C ILE A 195 8.35 -11.46 -22.01
N ASP A 196 7.83 -10.44 -21.36
CA ASP A 196 6.80 -10.63 -20.32
C ASP A 196 5.51 -11.23 -20.90
N SER A 197 4.69 -11.87 -20.08
CA SER A 197 3.44 -12.50 -20.54
C SER A 197 2.43 -11.52 -21.11
N SER A 198 2.55 -10.22 -20.79
CA SER A 198 1.69 -9.16 -21.32
C SER A 198 2.14 -8.62 -22.69
N LEU A 199 3.30 -9.05 -23.18
CA LEU A 199 3.92 -8.63 -24.46
C LEU A 199 4.23 -7.11 -24.52
N HIS A 200 4.68 -6.52 -23.44
CA HIS A 200 5.01 -5.09 -23.36
C HIS A 200 6.50 -4.82 -23.09
N VAL A 201 7.18 -5.75 -22.40
CA VAL A 201 8.55 -5.54 -21.95
C VAL A 201 9.44 -6.74 -22.29
N ALA A 202 10.60 -6.50 -22.86
CA ALA A 202 11.66 -7.48 -23.01
C ALA A 202 12.41 -7.63 -21.68
N ILE A 203 12.49 -8.87 -21.13
CA ILE A 203 12.91 -9.12 -19.74
C ILE A 203 14.36 -9.53 -19.64
N GLU A 204 14.75 -10.59 -20.37
CA GLU A 204 16.09 -11.17 -20.27
C GLU A 204 16.59 -11.68 -21.62
N LYS A 205 17.91 -11.55 -21.87
CA LYS A 205 18.60 -12.20 -22.98
C LYS A 205 18.86 -13.66 -22.61
N LEU A 206 18.51 -14.57 -23.50
CA LEU A 206 18.84 -15.99 -23.34
C LEU A 206 20.22 -16.27 -23.94
N GLU A 207 21.01 -17.06 -23.26
CA GLU A 207 22.29 -17.54 -23.80
C GLU A 207 22.05 -18.53 -24.93
N ASP A 208 22.81 -18.38 -26.02
CA ASP A 208 22.79 -19.33 -27.11
C ASP A 208 23.20 -20.72 -26.64
N ARG A 209 22.26 -21.67 -26.67
CA ARG A 209 22.53 -23.08 -26.32
C ARG A 209 23.60 -23.73 -27.22
N LYS A 210 23.87 -23.15 -28.38
CA LYS A 210 24.87 -23.68 -29.34
C LYS A 210 26.31 -23.55 -28.87
N ALA A 211 26.62 -22.61 -27.98
CA ALA A 211 27.99 -22.43 -27.47
C ALA A 211 28.42 -23.54 -26.48
N LYS A 212 27.46 -24.25 -25.83
CA LYS A 212 27.79 -25.30 -24.85
C LYS A 212 27.94 -26.69 -25.44
N SER A 213 27.44 -26.98 -26.65
CA SER A 213 27.55 -28.31 -27.25
C SER A 213 28.93 -28.59 -27.86
N HIS A 214 29.73 -27.57 -28.21
CA HIS A 214 31.08 -27.74 -28.75
C HIS A 214 32.17 -27.96 -27.68
N LEU A 215 31.84 -27.88 -26.38
CA LEU A 215 32.82 -28.09 -25.30
C LEU A 215 32.71 -29.51 -24.67
N LEU A 216 31.85 -30.38 -25.20
CA LEU A 216 31.68 -31.77 -24.73
C LEU A 216 32.15 -32.84 -25.74
N ASP A 217 32.74 -32.46 -26.87
CA ASP A 217 33.25 -33.35 -27.91
C ASP A 217 34.78 -33.24 -28.08
N GLU A 218 35.54 -32.89 -27.01
CA GLU A 218 37.00 -33.08 -26.94
C GLU A 218 37.39 -34.02 -25.78
#